data_d2093d9df86f8b7347c4e0ad12ef2f23
#
_entry.id   d2093d9df86f8b7347c4e0ad12ef2f23
#
_cell.length_a   1.000
_cell.length_b   1.000
_cell.length_c   1.000
_cell.angle_alpha   90.00
_cell.angle_beta   90.00
_cell.angle_gamma   90.00
#
_symmetry.space_group_name_H-M   'P 1'
#
loop_
_entity.id
_entity.type
_entity.pdbx_description
1 polymer ?
#
loop_
_entity_poly.entity_id
_entity_poly.type
_entity_poly.pdbx_seq_one_letter_code
_entity_poly.pdbx_strand_id
1 'polypeptide(L)'
;MWAHQIKTPIAALDLLLQSDEELSRPQVEEQLFRIREYVEMVLTYLRMEHMSSDLVLRRQELDPIVRAAVKKYARAFIHRRLRLSYEPLPGKVVTDEKWLQFVLEQVLSNALKYTKAGTISIYMEAAYPCRLVIADTGAGIRPEDLPRVFERGFTGQNGRVDKNATGLGLYLCRRIMTKLSHEIGITSAKGQGTQVWLDLETAEIEFE
;
A
#
# COMPACT_ATOMS: atom_id res chain seq x y z
N MET A 1 2.26 -7.64 19.64
CA MET A 1 1.41 -7.67 18.41
C MET A 1 2.20 -8.04 17.15
N TRP A 2 3.37 -7.50 16.88
CA TRP A 2 4.20 -7.67 15.66
C TRP A 2 4.75 -9.09 15.47
N ALA A 3 5.23 -9.71 16.56
CA ALA A 3 5.78 -11.08 16.51
C ALA A 3 4.73 -12.12 16.07
N HIS A 4 3.45 -11.87 16.31
CA HIS A 4 2.40 -12.84 15.97
C HIS A 4 2.13 -12.90 14.46
N GLN A 5 2.30 -11.79 13.77
CA GLN A 5 2.01 -11.70 12.33
C GLN A 5 3.13 -12.28 11.45
N ILE A 6 4.38 -12.24 11.93
CA ILE A 6 5.49 -12.95 11.29
C ILE A 6 5.36 -14.47 11.54
N LYS A 7 4.87 -14.88 12.71
CA LYS A 7 4.70 -16.30 13.03
C LYS A 7 3.67 -17.00 12.13
N THR A 8 2.63 -16.31 11.66
CA THR A 8 1.60 -16.94 10.82
C THR A 8 2.15 -17.45 9.48
N PRO A 9 2.83 -16.65 8.65
CA PRO A 9 3.40 -17.16 7.41
C PRO A 9 4.57 -18.15 7.64
N ILE A 10 5.30 -18.06 8.76
CA ILE A 10 6.30 -19.04 9.13
C ILE A 10 5.62 -20.38 9.43
N ALA A 11 4.58 -20.41 10.27
CA ALA A 11 3.84 -21.62 10.55
C ALA A 11 3.18 -22.22 9.28
N ALA A 12 2.76 -21.39 8.34
CA ALA A 12 2.27 -21.86 7.03
C ALA A 12 3.38 -22.54 6.21
N LEU A 13 4.62 -21.99 6.24
CA LEU A 13 5.77 -22.62 5.60
C LEU A 13 6.13 -23.95 6.27
N ASP A 14 6.11 -24.01 7.61
CA ASP A 14 6.38 -25.24 8.36
C ASP A 14 5.37 -26.34 8.01
N LEU A 15 4.08 -25.99 7.88
CA LEU A 15 3.04 -26.94 7.45
C LEU A 15 3.24 -27.41 6.00
N LEU A 16 3.64 -26.53 5.09
CA LEU A 16 3.94 -26.89 3.71
C LEU A 16 5.15 -27.85 3.63
N LEU A 17 6.17 -27.64 4.50
CA LEU A 17 7.33 -28.50 4.57
C LEU A 17 7.06 -29.87 5.23
N GLN A 18 6.03 -29.97 6.07
CA GLN A 18 5.63 -31.20 6.76
C GLN A 18 4.59 -32.02 5.99
N SER A 19 3.96 -31.42 4.94
CA SER A 19 3.03 -32.15 4.08
C SER A 19 3.79 -33.11 3.17
N ASP A 20 3.27 -34.34 3.02
CA ASP A 20 3.78 -35.33 2.05
C ASP A 20 3.42 -34.95 0.59
N GLU A 21 2.75 -33.83 0.38
CA GLU A 21 2.43 -33.29 -0.94
C GLU A 21 3.65 -32.58 -1.56
N GLU A 22 3.75 -32.63 -2.89
CA GLU A 22 4.80 -31.94 -3.63
C GLU A 22 4.78 -30.42 -3.33
N LEU A 23 5.90 -29.92 -2.81
CA LEU A 23 6.06 -28.53 -2.40
C LEU A 23 5.70 -27.56 -3.52
N SER A 24 4.58 -26.88 -3.40
CA SER A 24 4.15 -25.86 -4.35
C SER A 24 5.01 -24.61 -4.23
N ARG A 25 5.96 -24.46 -5.15
CA ARG A 25 6.85 -23.30 -5.22
C ARG A 25 6.10 -21.95 -5.16
N PRO A 26 4.94 -21.74 -5.83
CA PRO A 26 4.18 -20.51 -5.72
C PRO A 26 3.67 -20.23 -4.31
N GLN A 27 3.26 -21.26 -3.55
CA GLN A 27 2.78 -21.10 -2.18
C GLN A 27 3.92 -20.68 -1.23
N VAL A 28 5.10 -21.27 -1.38
CA VAL A 28 6.30 -20.89 -0.62
C VAL A 28 6.70 -19.44 -0.95
N GLU A 29 6.74 -19.08 -2.23
CA GLU A 29 7.06 -17.71 -2.66
C GLU A 29 6.07 -16.67 -2.10
N GLU A 30 4.78 -17.01 -2.00
CA GLU A 30 3.76 -16.14 -1.40
C GLU A 30 4.02 -15.91 0.11
N GLN A 31 4.33 -16.96 0.88
CA GLN A 31 4.62 -16.80 2.31
C GLN A 31 5.90 -15.99 2.55
N LEU A 32 6.95 -16.24 1.77
CA LEU A 32 8.19 -15.47 1.82
C LEU A 32 7.95 -13.99 1.46
N PHE A 33 7.12 -13.71 0.47
CA PHE A 33 6.75 -12.35 0.10
C PHE A 33 6.04 -11.63 1.27
N ARG A 34 5.09 -12.30 1.93
CA ARG A 34 4.40 -11.77 3.12
C ARG A 34 5.37 -11.47 4.28
N ILE A 35 6.31 -12.37 4.56
CA ILE A 35 7.32 -12.14 5.60
C ILE A 35 8.14 -10.89 5.27
N ARG A 36 8.58 -10.72 4.02
CA ARG A 36 9.32 -9.52 3.59
C ARG A 36 8.52 -8.24 3.77
N GLU A 37 7.24 -8.24 3.39
CA GLU A 37 6.36 -7.09 3.58
C GLU A 37 6.23 -6.70 5.06
N TYR A 38 6.09 -7.68 5.96
CA TYR A 38 6.04 -7.41 7.40
C TYR A 38 7.35 -6.85 7.94
N VAL A 39 8.48 -7.43 7.56
CA VAL A 39 9.80 -6.95 7.98
C VAL A 39 10.00 -5.51 7.50
N GLU A 40 9.67 -5.20 6.25
CA GLU A 40 9.80 -3.86 5.69
C GLU A 40 8.89 -2.85 6.41
N MET A 41 7.65 -3.23 6.74
CA MET A 41 6.74 -2.40 7.51
C MET A 41 7.28 -2.08 8.91
N VAL A 42 7.87 -3.08 9.61
CA VAL A 42 8.48 -2.89 10.93
C VAL A 42 9.70 -1.97 10.85
N LEU A 43 10.57 -2.20 9.88
CA LEU A 43 11.76 -1.37 9.67
C LEU A 43 11.37 0.07 9.32
N THR A 44 10.36 0.26 8.50
CA THR A 44 9.82 1.57 8.14
C THR A 44 9.25 2.29 9.37
N TYR A 45 8.51 1.58 10.22
CA TYR A 45 8.01 2.14 11.48
C TYR A 45 9.15 2.63 12.38
N LEU A 46 10.21 1.85 12.55
CA LEU A 46 11.37 2.21 13.38
C LEU A 46 12.14 3.42 12.79
N ARG A 47 12.32 3.45 11.46
CA ARG A 47 13.01 4.55 10.78
C ARG A 47 12.20 5.85 10.78
N MET A 48 10.87 5.77 10.90
CA MET A 48 10.00 6.94 10.85
C MET A 48 10.28 7.95 11.98
N GLU A 49 10.80 7.51 13.12
CA GLU A 49 11.18 8.40 14.22
C GLU A 49 12.34 9.34 13.82
N HIS A 50 13.25 8.87 12.98
CA HIS A 50 14.42 9.61 12.47
C HIS A 50 14.23 10.12 11.03
N MET A 51 13.05 9.94 10.43
CA MET A 51 12.78 10.26 9.04
C MET A 51 13.15 11.72 8.68
N SER A 52 12.92 12.67 9.59
CA SER A 52 13.15 14.10 9.29
C SER A 52 14.62 14.45 9.06
N SER A 53 15.57 13.66 9.59
CA SER A 53 17.01 13.85 9.35
C SER A 53 17.50 13.20 8.06
N ASP A 54 16.75 12.24 7.53
CA ASP A 54 17.16 11.42 6.40
C ASP A 54 16.35 11.67 5.11
N LEU A 55 15.42 12.66 5.16
CA LEU A 55 14.60 13.03 4.00
C LEU A 55 15.45 13.65 2.90
N VAL A 56 15.31 13.10 1.68
CA VAL A 56 15.94 13.62 0.47
C VAL A 56 14.85 14.05 -0.51
N LEU A 57 14.32 15.26 -0.30
CA LEU A 57 13.30 15.83 -1.20
C LEU A 57 13.97 16.27 -2.52
N ARG A 58 13.46 15.73 -3.64
CA ARG A 58 13.92 16.07 -4.98
C ARG A 58 12.72 16.17 -5.92
N ARG A 59 12.87 17.00 -6.96
CA ARG A 59 11.90 17.05 -8.06
C ARG A 59 12.07 15.82 -8.94
N GLN A 60 11.08 14.95 -8.98
CA GLN A 60 11.15 13.64 -9.64
C GLN A 60 9.94 13.42 -10.54
N GLU A 61 10.10 12.63 -11.57
CA GLU A 61 9.00 12.13 -12.39
C GLU A 61 8.12 11.17 -11.56
N LEU A 62 6.80 11.37 -11.56
CA LEU A 62 5.88 10.54 -10.79
C LEU A 62 5.74 9.13 -11.37
N ASP A 63 5.64 9.02 -12.69
CA ASP A 63 5.37 7.76 -13.39
C ASP A 63 6.37 6.63 -13.08
N PRO A 64 7.69 6.85 -13.08
CA PRO A 64 8.66 5.82 -12.70
C PRO A 64 8.46 5.26 -11.29
N ILE A 65 8.11 6.12 -10.32
CA ILE A 65 7.88 5.72 -8.92
C ILE A 65 6.65 4.81 -8.84
N VAL A 66 5.56 5.20 -9.51
CA VAL A 66 4.33 4.41 -9.55
C VAL A 66 4.55 3.08 -10.26
N ARG A 67 5.26 3.08 -11.40
CA ARG A 67 5.63 1.85 -12.13
C ARG A 67 6.45 0.89 -11.28
N ALA A 68 7.40 1.39 -10.48
CA ALA A 68 8.18 0.56 -9.58
C ALA A 68 7.30 -0.15 -8.56
N ALA A 69 6.35 0.58 -7.94
CA ALA A 69 5.37 0.00 -7.01
C ALA A 69 4.47 -1.04 -7.70
N VAL A 70 3.93 -0.76 -8.89
CA VAL A 70 3.12 -1.70 -9.67
C VAL A 70 3.90 -2.96 -10.03
N LYS A 71 5.15 -2.81 -10.46
CA LYS A 71 6.02 -3.94 -10.85
C LYS A 71 6.24 -4.92 -9.70
N LYS A 72 6.37 -4.44 -8.47
CA LYS A 72 6.51 -5.27 -7.25
C LYS A 72 5.32 -6.25 -7.12
N TYR A 73 4.12 -5.82 -7.48
CA TYR A 73 2.89 -6.62 -7.35
C TYR A 73 2.43 -7.30 -8.65
N ALA A 74 3.19 -7.23 -9.74
CA ALA A 74 2.78 -7.77 -11.04
C ALA A 74 2.34 -9.25 -10.96
N ARG A 75 3.08 -10.09 -10.22
CA ARG A 75 2.71 -11.50 -10.01
C ARG A 75 1.38 -11.67 -9.28
N ALA A 76 1.08 -10.79 -8.30
CA ALA A 76 -0.17 -10.84 -7.55
C ALA A 76 -1.37 -10.49 -8.45
N PHE A 77 -1.24 -9.50 -9.34
CA PHE A 77 -2.26 -9.17 -10.34
C PHE A 77 -2.56 -10.36 -11.25
N ILE A 78 -1.52 -11.02 -11.78
CA ILE A 78 -1.65 -12.17 -12.68
C ILE A 78 -2.31 -13.35 -11.94
N HIS A 79 -1.80 -13.71 -10.77
CA HIS A 79 -2.29 -14.85 -10.00
C HIS A 79 -3.75 -14.68 -9.58
N ARG A 80 -4.15 -13.46 -9.20
CA ARG A 80 -5.52 -13.14 -8.79
C ARG A 80 -6.44 -12.79 -9.96
N ARG A 81 -5.91 -12.74 -11.18
CA ARG A 81 -6.64 -12.37 -12.41
C ARG A 81 -7.34 -11.01 -12.29
N LEU A 82 -6.70 -10.06 -11.60
CA LEU A 82 -7.20 -8.70 -11.47
C LEU A 82 -6.76 -7.85 -12.66
N ARG A 83 -7.66 -7.00 -13.16
CA ARG A 83 -7.32 -6.05 -14.20
C ARG A 83 -6.62 -4.84 -13.57
N LEU A 84 -5.53 -4.42 -14.17
CA LEU A 84 -4.89 -3.14 -13.89
C LEU A 84 -5.26 -2.15 -15.00
N SER A 85 -5.88 -1.02 -14.63
CA SER A 85 -6.10 0.12 -15.52
C SER A 85 -5.08 1.20 -15.14
N TYR A 86 -4.07 1.38 -15.98
CA TYR A 86 -2.98 2.28 -15.72
C TYR A 86 -2.51 2.93 -17.02
N GLU A 87 -2.51 4.25 -17.03
CA GLU A 87 -1.92 5.05 -18.10
C GLU A 87 -0.70 5.81 -17.56
N PRO A 88 0.31 6.10 -18.39
CA PRO A 88 1.45 6.89 -17.94
C PRO A 88 1.02 8.20 -17.29
N LEU A 89 1.60 8.51 -16.12
CA LEU A 89 1.21 9.66 -15.31
C LEU A 89 2.12 10.84 -15.64
N PRO A 90 1.57 11.95 -16.15
CA PRO A 90 2.37 13.14 -16.42
C PRO A 90 2.72 13.86 -15.12
N GLY A 91 3.84 14.58 -15.15
CA GLY A 91 4.21 15.54 -14.11
C GLY A 91 5.33 15.10 -13.20
N LYS A 92 5.87 16.13 -12.53
CA LYS A 92 6.95 16.00 -11.54
C LYS A 92 6.41 16.38 -10.17
N VAL A 93 6.90 15.68 -9.17
CA VAL A 93 6.58 15.93 -7.76
C VAL A 93 7.86 16.19 -6.98
N VAL A 94 7.79 17.04 -5.96
CA VAL A 94 8.90 17.23 -5.02
C VAL A 94 8.67 16.30 -3.86
N THR A 95 9.44 15.22 -3.81
CA THR A 95 9.23 14.15 -2.83
C THR A 95 10.52 13.37 -2.56
N ASP A 96 10.49 12.52 -1.55
CA ASP A 96 11.47 11.45 -1.38
C ASP A 96 10.91 10.17 -2.03
N GLU A 97 11.60 9.69 -3.08
CA GLU A 97 11.20 8.54 -3.89
C GLU A 97 10.92 7.28 -3.04
N LYS A 98 11.81 6.97 -2.09
CA LYS A 98 11.71 5.75 -1.28
C LYS A 98 10.49 5.77 -0.38
N TRP A 99 10.20 6.93 0.24
CA TRP A 99 9.07 7.07 1.13
C TRP A 99 7.75 7.12 0.37
N LEU A 100 7.68 7.81 -0.77
CA LEU A 100 6.50 7.80 -1.63
C LEU A 100 6.24 6.41 -2.21
N GLN A 101 7.28 5.71 -2.66
CA GLN A 101 7.17 4.34 -3.14
C GLN A 101 6.58 3.42 -2.07
N PHE A 102 7.03 3.51 -0.81
CA PHE A 102 6.45 2.73 0.29
C PHE A 102 4.95 3.01 0.45
N VAL A 103 4.51 4.27 0.39
CA VAL A 103 3.09 4.64 0.48
C VAL A 103 2.29 3.99 -0.66
N LEU A 104 2.77 4.10 -1.89
CA LEU A 104 2.14 3.50 -3.07
C LEU A 104 2.04 1.97 -2.93
N GLU A 105 3.10 1.33 -2.47
CA GLU A 105 3.12 -0.12 -2.24
C GLU A 105 2.10 -0.56 -1.19
N GLN A 106 1.96 0.18 -0.08
CA GLN A 106 0.97 -0.11 0.95
C GLN A 106 -0.47 0.06 0.44
N VAL A 107 -0.73 1.11 -0.34
CA VAL A 107 -2.06 1.34 -0.94
C VAL A 107 -2.39 0.25 -1.95
N LEU A 108 -1.44 -0.12 -2.82
CA LEU A 108 -1.61 -1.22 -3.79
C LEU A 108 -1.80 -2.58 -3.10
N SER A 109 -1.04 -2.86 -2.04
CA SER A 109 -1.20 -4.07 -1.23
C SER A 109 -2.61 -4.17 -0.65
N ASN A 110 -3.15 -3.07 -0.13
CA ASN A 110 -4.53 -3.03 0.36
C ASN A 110 -5.55 -3.24 -0.77
N ALA A 111 -5.42 -2.56 -1.90
CA ALA A 111 -6.30 -2.72 -3.05
C ALA A 111 -6.33 -4.19 -3.52
N LEU A 112 -5.16 -4.83 -3.67
CA LEU A 112 -5.04 -6.24 -4.02
C LEU A 112 -5.66 -7.16 -2.97
N LYS A 113 -5.47 -6.87 -1.70
CA LYS A 113 -5.96 -7.69 -0.58
C LYS A 113 -7.48 -7.72 -0.53
N TYR A 114 -8.13 -6.59 -0.75
CA TYR A 114 -9.57 -6.45 -0.58
C TYR A 114 -10.38 -6.54 -1.88
N THR A 115 -9.70 -6.70 -3.02
CA THR A 115 -10.33 -6.97 -4.33
C THR A 115 -10.16 -8.44 -4.71
N LYS A 116 -11.27 -9.20 -4.69
CA LYS A 116 -11.27 -10.62 -5.08
C LYS A 116 -11.35 -10.79 -6.60
N ALA A 117 -12.12 -9.95 -7.25
CA ALA A 117 -12.31 -9.90 -8.70
C ALA A 117 -12.63 -8.47 -9.11
N GLY A 118 -12.19 -8.04 -10.30
CA GLY A 118 -12.44 -6.71 -10.83
C GLY A 118 -11.20 -5.96 -11.25
N THR A 119 -11.16 -4.65 -10.99
CA THR A 119 -10.15 -3.74 -11.53
C THR A 119 -9.53 -2.91 -10.42
N ILE A 120 -8.23 -2.66 -10.52
CA ILE A 120 -7.52 -1.63 -9.78
C ILE A 120 -7.08 -0.58 -10.80
N SER A 121 -7.45 0.67 -10.59
CA SER A 121 -7.19 1.80 -11.49
C SER A 121 -6.24 2.78 -10.84
N ILE A 122 -5.30 3.33 -11.62
CA ILE A 122 -4.34 4.34 -11.16
C ILE A 122 -4.38 5.47 -12.17
N TYR A 123 -4.69 6.69 -11.71
CA TYR A 123 -4.87 7.85 -12.58
C TYR A 123 -4.68 9.16 -11.81
N MET A 124 -4.42 10.25 -12.54
CA MET A 124 -4.49 11.61 -11.99
C MET A 124 -5.92 12.11 -12.01
N GLU A 125 -6.38 12.71 -10.92
CA GLU A 125 -7.73 13.27 -10.84
C GLU A 125 -7.84 14.55 -11.65
N ALA A 126 -8.76 14.60 -12.62
CA ALA A 126 -8.86 15.72 -13.55
C ALA A 126 -9.14 17.09 -12.88
N ALA A 127 -9.89 17.09 -11.77
CA ALA A 127 -10.21 18.30 -11.02
C ALA A 127 -9.07 18.79 -10.11
N TYR A 128 -8.07 17.92 -9.83
CA TYR A 128 -6.95 18.16 -8.93
C TYR A 128 -5.66 17.67 -9.59
N PRO A 129 -4.94 18.51 -10.34
CA PRO A 129 -3.86 18.09 -11.23
C PRO A 129 -2.64 17.44 -10.51
N CYS A 130 -2.50 17.66 -9.20
CA CYS A 130 -1.47 17.03 -8.39
C CYS A 130 -1.98 15.82 -7.58
N ARG A 131 -3.23 15.39 -7.79
CA ARG A 131 -3.81 14.30 -7.02
C ARG A 131 -3.77 12.98 -7.78
N LEU A 132 -2.98 12.06 -7.27
CA LEU A 132 -2.92 10.67 -7.72
C LEU A 132 -4.00 9.85 -7.01
N VAL A 133 -4.79 9.09 -7.77
CA VAL A 133 -5.83 8.20 -7.24
C VAL A 133 -5.49 6.75 -7.54
N ILE A 134 -5.62 5.90 -6.53
CA ILE A 134 -5.60 4.44 -6.65
C ILE A 134 -6.99 3.96 -6.21
N ALA A 135 -7.75 3.44 -7.18
CA ALA A 135 -9.13 2.98 -6.98
C ALA A 135 -9.24 1.48 -7.19
N ASP A 136 -9.96 0.80 -6.33
CA ASP A 136 -10.28 -0.62 -6.45
C ASP A 136 -11.80 -0.84 -6.50
N THR A 137 -12.23 -1.94 -7.13
CA THR A 137 -13.63 -2.38 -7.17
C THR A 137 -13.91 -3.48 -6.13
N GLY A 138 -13.22 -3.44 -5.01
CA GLY A 138 -13.26 -4.48 -3.99
C GLY A 138 -14.44 -4.37 -3.01
N ALA A 139 -14.25 -4.95 -1.84
CA ALA A 139 -15.31 -5.04 -0.81
C ALA A 139 -15.75 -3.70 -0.23
N GLY A 140 -14.95 -2.65 -0.40
CA GLY A 140 -15.19 -1.34 0.22
C GLY A 140 -15.10 -1.36 1.74
N ILE A 141 -15.31 -0.18 2.34
CA ILE A 141 -15.20 0.06 3.78
C ILE A 141 -16.55 0.54 4.29
N ARG A 142 -16.93 0.13 5.49
CA ARG A 142 -18.16 0.60 6.12
C ARG A 142 -18.04 2.06 6.57
N PRO A 143 -19.12 2.85 6.53
CA PRO A 143 -19.07 4.25 6.94
C PRO A 143 -18.52 4.47 8.36
N GLU A 144 -18.84 3.56 9.30
CA GLU A 144 -18.36 3.64 10.68
C GLU A 144 -16.86 3.37 10.83
N ASP A 145 -16.24 2.64 9.90
CA ASP A 145 -14.81 2.33 9.91
C ASP A 145 -13.97 3.42 9.22
N LEU A 146 -14.53 4.17 8.25
CA LEU A 146 -13.82 5.18 7.45
C LEU A 146 -13.04 6.22 8.27
N PRO A 147 -13.61 6.85 9.32
CA PRO A 147 -12.89 7.86 10.10
C PRO A 147 -11.64 7.30 10.79
N ARG A 148 -11.59 5.99 10.99
CA ARG A 148 -10.60 5.29 11.79
C ARG A 148 -9.52 4.55 10.99
N VAL A 149 -9.63 4.48 9.66
CA VAL A 149 -8.72 3.68 8.82
C VAL A 149 -7.26 4.07 8.93
N PHE A 150 -6.99 5.32 9.34
CA PHE A 150 -5.64 5.84 9.55
C PHE A 150 -5.19 5.76 11.03
N GLU A 151 -6.02 5.24 11.94
CA GLU A 151 -5.63 5.04 13.34
C GLU A 151 -4.65 3.87 13.47
N ARG A 152 -3.70 4.01 14.40
CA ARG A 152 -2.69 2.97 14.66
C ARG A 152 -3.35 1.68 15.16
N GLY A 153 -3.10 0.58 14.45
CA GLY A 153 -3.59 -0.76 14.83
C GLY A 153 -5.06 -0.99 14.50
N PHE A 154 -5.72 -0.07 13.79
CA PHE A 154 -7.10 -0.27 13.36
C PHE A 154 -7.16 -1.21 12.15
N THR A 155 -7.99 -2.25 12.22
CA THR A 155 -8.11 -3.28 11.17
C THR A 155 -9.50 -3.40 10.55
N GLY A 156 -10.49 -2.63 11.02
CA GLY A 156 -11.88 -2.69 10.54
C GLY A 156 -12.48 -4.11 10.57
N GLN A 157 -13.69 -4.26 10.07
CA GLN A 157 -14.34 -5.59 10.02
C GLN A 157 -13.65 -6.53 9.02
N ASN A 158 -13.28 -6.04 7.85
CA ASN A 158 -12.60 -6.85 6.82
C ASN A 158 -11.21 -7.32 7.30
N GLY A 159 -10.51 -6.50 8.08
CA GLY A 159 -9.22 -6.86 8.65
C GLY A 159 -9.29 -7.78 9.86
N ARG A 160 -10.44 -7.84 10.58
CA ARG A 160 -10.65 -8.83 11.66
C ARG A 160 -10.88 -10.23 11.12
N VAL A 161 -11.47 -10.36 9.93
CA VAL A 161 -11.61 -11.63 9.21
C VAL A 161 -10.27 -12.10 8.67
N ASP A 162 -9.43 -11.17 8.24
CA ASP A 162 -8.06 -11.46 7.82
C ASP A 162 -7.11 -11.37 9.03
N LYS A 163 -6.78 -12.53 9.59
CA LYS A 163 -5.83 -12.67 10.73
C LYS A 163 -4.46 -12.01 10.47
N ASN A 164 -4.19 -11.59 9.23
CA ASN A 164 -2.93 -10.98 8.78
C ASN A 164 -2.98 -9.44 8.71
N ALA A 165 -4.08 -8.79 9.11
CA ALA A 165 -4.17 -7.34 9.09
C ALA A 165 -3.45 -6.72 10.30
N THR A 166 -2.42 -5.90 10.05
CA THR A 166 -1.63 -5.23 11.09
C THR A 166 -2.28 -3.97 11.64
N GLY A 167 -3.10 -3.31 10.82
CA GLY A 167 -3.61 -1.97 11.08
C GLY A 167 -2.51 -0.89 11.11
N LEU A 168 -1.34 -1.17 10.54
CA LEU A 168 -0.22 -0.23 10.51
C LEU A 168 0.00 0.40 9.13
N GLY A 169 -0.38 -0.28 8.05
CA GLY A 169 -0.09 0.18 6.70
C GLY A 169 -0.61 1.59 6.41
N LEU A 170 -1.91 1.83 6.52
CA LEU A 170 -2.49 3.16 6.28
C LEU A 170 -2.06 4.20 7.34
N TYR A 171 -1.89 3.80 8.60
CA TYR A 171 -1.32 4.67 9.62
C TYR A 171 0.07 5.19 9.23
N LEU A 172 0.95 4.30 8.76
CA LEU A 172 2.27 4.69 8.27
C LEU A 172 2.18 5.58 7.04
N CYS A 173 1.30 5.25 6.08
CA CYS A 173 1.06 6.08 4.90
C CYS A 173 0.72 7.53 5.31
N ARG A 174 -0.23 7.73 6.21
CA ARG A 174 -0.60 9.07 6.66
C ARG A 174 0.57 9.82 7.33
N ARG A 175 1.32 9.14 8.19
CA ARG A 175 2.48 9.73 8.87
C ARG A 175 3.59 10.12 7.89
N ILE A 176 3.87 9.28 6.91
CA ILE A 176 4.87 9.54 5.86
C ILE A 176 4.41 10.71 4.99
N MET A 177 3.17 10.69 4.49
CA MET A 177 2.64 11.77 3.65
C MET A 177 2.70 13.13 4.36
N THR A 178 2.31 13.19 5.64
CA THR A 178 2.44 14.41 6.44
C THR A 178 3.89 14.90 6.53
N LYS A 179 4.87 13.99 6.71
CA LYS A 179 6.29 14.35 6.76
C LYS A 179 6.87 14.78 5.41
N LEU A 180 6.28 14.31 4.31
CA LEU A 180 6.61 14.73 2.94
C LEU A 180 5.91 16.05 2.53
N SER A 181 5.09 16.65 3.42
CA SER A 181 4.20 17.79 3.11
C SER A 181 3.17 17.46 2.04
N HIS A 182 2.73 16.22 1.99
CA HIS A 182 1.68 15.70 1.13
C HIS A 182 0.45 15.30 1.94
N GLU A 183 -0.68 15.12 1.27
CA GLU A 183 -1.91 14.66 1.91
C GLU A 183 -2.34 13.29 1.37
N ILE A 184 -3.03 12.52 2.21
CA ILE A 184 -3.67 11.26 1.85
C ILE A 184 -5.08 11.22 2.40
N GLY A 185 -6.01 10.78 1.58
CA GLY A 185 -7.38 10.54 2.00
C GLY A 185 -7.98 9.31 1.33
N ILE A 186 -9.17 8.97 1.77
CA ILE A 186 -9.87 7.77 1.34
C ILE A 186 -11.36 8.02 1.22
N THR A 187 -11.94 7.54 0.13
CA THR A 187 -13.39 7.46 -0.07
C THR A 187 -13.76 6.03 -0.38
N SER A 188 -14.82 5.53 0.23
CA SER A 188 -15.23 4.14 0.04
C SER A 188 -16.69 3.96 0.44
N ALA A 189 -17.35 3.00 -0.21
CA ALA A 189 -18.65 2.50 0.20
C ALA A 189 -18.64 0.98 0.16
N LYS A 190 -19.29 0.35 1.13
CA LYS A 190 -19.35 -1.11 1.22
C LYS A 190 -19.90 -1.72 -0.07
N GLY A 191 -19.16 -2.63 -0.68
CA GLY A 191 -19.50 -3.30 -1.94
C GLY A 191 -19.25 -2.47 -3.20
N GLN A 192 -18.78 -1.23 -3.10
CA GLN A 192 -18.49 -0.36 -4.25
C GLN A 192 -16.99 -0.11 -4.48
N GLY A 193 -16.14 -0.70 -3.62
CA GLY A 193 -14.71 -0.51 -3.68
C GLY A 193 -14.20 0.67 -2.86
N THR A 194 -12.94 1.00 -3.06
CA THR A 194 -12.22 2.03 -2.31
C THR A 194 -11.39 2.88 -3.27
N GLN A 195 -11.37 4.18 -3.03
CA GLN A 195 -10.47 5.13 -3.69
C GLN A 195 -9.57 5.75 -2.63
N VAL A 196 -8.26 5.57 -2.78
CA VAL A 196 -7.25 6.27 -1.99
C VAL A 196 -6.65 7.33 -2.88
N TRP A 197 -6.68 8.58 -2.43
CA TRP A 197 -6.06 9.69 -3.13
C TRP A 197 -4.84 10.21 -2.36
N LEU A 198 -3.82 10.58 -3.12
CA LEU A 198 -2.59 11.18 -2.64
C LEU A 198 -2.47 12.55 -3.29
N ASP A 199 -2.60 13.61 -2.50
CA ASP A 199 -2.36 14.97 -2.96
C ASP A 199 -0.87 15.25 -2.83
N LEU A 200 -0.21 15.40 -3.98
CA LEU A 200 1.23 15.55 -4.12
C LEU A 200 1.61 17.01 -4.40
N GLU A 201 0.65 17.93 -4.23
CA GLU A 201 0.92 19.35 -4.30
C GLU A 201 1.89 19.71 -3.17
N THR A 202 3.03 20.27 -3.53
CA THR A 202 3.96 20.87 -2.57
C THR A 202 3.86 22.38 -2.73
N ALA A 203 3.74 23.11 -1.62
CA ALA A 203 3.98 24.54 -1.65
C ALA A 203 5.32 24.78 -2.35
N GLU A 204 5.35 25.70 -3.33
CA GLU A 204 6.58 26.02 -4.07
C GLU A 204 7.71 26.30 -3.08
N ILE A 205 8.59 25.32 -2.93
CA ILE A 205 9.87 25.55 -2.27
C ILE A 205 10.72 26.20 -3.35
N GLU A 206 10.85 27.52 -3.31
CA GLU A 206 11.86 28.23 -4.08
C GLU A 206 13.21 27.71 -3.60
N PHE A 207 13.83 26.87 -4.40
CA PHE A 207 15.23 26.51 -4.24
C PHE A 207 16.06 27.71 -4.73
N GLU A 208 16.58 28.51 -3.80
CA GLU A 208 17.67 29.47 -4.09
C GLU A 208 18.95 28.75 -4.52
#